data_f5884defbd6430dbc9646738e4b3d21d
#
_entry.id   f5884defbd6430dbc9646738e4b3d21d
#
_cell.length_a   1.000
_cell.length_b   1.000
_cell.length_c   1.000
_cell.angle_alpha   90.00
_cell.angle_beta   90.00
_cell.angle_gamma   90.00
#
_symmetry.space_group_name_H-M   'P 1'
#
loop_
_entity.id
_entity.type
_entity.pdbx_description
1 polymer ?
#
loop_
_entity_poly.entity_id
_entity_poly.type
_entity_poly.pdbx_seq_one_letter_code
_entity_poly.pdbx_strand_id
1 'polypeptide(L)'
;MPKRTAGSILAPFRGGQPLGSTSGSRRAHDAGTRMQPDLRTSLALLESRGLLLRIRHPVDPRTQLAALITEAERRGQAILFESVVSFTMPVVANVVGGRRLLALCLGIEPAALVRTFLERSRERISPVIVGEAPVQEVVETGARVDLRRLPLVVHSEKDAGPYLTAGLVIAQDPETGRRNVSFNRMMLRGSDELGIRMMAPQQLGQLYDKAAAQGHALPVAVAIGNHPAELAAGATTLPLGDDELGLAGALRAEPLELAKCVTVDLEVPARAEIVLEGEVLAGVAEPEGPYGDFMQFYIPVMANRVLRVHAITRRRDAIHQTMHAGQAEDTALLAVSREAQLLEAIQATGADVREVSLGPTILAAAIAIRKRFEGEPKQVLAAAFGRYRWLKLCVVVDEDVDVLDVADLWWAIATRSRLGSGLMHLTDVAGFPRDPHGLHTAKVGIDATIPLGQWAQYERKRPPGHRRVRLEDFL
;
A
#
# COMPACT_ATOMS: atom_id res chain seq x y z
N MET A 1 -49.95 -20.00 -41.05
CA MET A 1 -50.06 -21.48 -41.23
C MET A 1 -49.02 -21.89 -42.25
N PRO A 2 -48.38 -23.05 -42.14
CA PRO A 2 -48.49 -24.05 -41.09
C PRO A 2 -47.18 -24.30 -40.27
N LYS A 3 -47.42 -24.94 -39.16
CA LYS A 3 -46.49 -25.59 -38.23
C LYS A 3 -45.74 -26.76 -38.90
N ARG A 4 -44.47 -26.98 -38.50
CA ARG A 4 -43.92 -28.37 -38.46
C ARG A 4 -43.13 -28.58 -37.15
N THR A 5 -43.47 -29.68 -36.57
CA THR A 5 -43.18 -30.28 -35.30
C THR A 5 -41.85 -31.03 -35.26
N ALA A 6 -41.19 -30.96 -34.15
CA ALA A 6 -40.46 -31.96 -33.36
C ALA A 6 -39.88 -33.22 -33.99
N GLY A 7 -38.65 -33.52 -33.60
CA GLY A 7 -38.03 -34.83 -33.71
C GLY A 7 -36.94 -34.98 -32.65
N SER A 8 -37.32 -35.55 -31.51
CA SER A 8 -36.45 -36.03 -30.42
C SER A 8 -35.79 -37.33 -30.86
N ILE A 9 -34.45 -37.47 -30.68
CA ILE A 9 -33.79 -38.80 -30.62
C ILE A 9 -32.85 -38.79 -29.43
N LEU A 10 -33.29 -39.42 -28.35
CA LEU A 10 -32.49 -39.92 -27.24
C LEU A 10 -31.97 -41.33 -27.60
N ALA A 11 -30.69 -41.56 -27.46
CA ALA A 11 -30.15 -42.94 -27.35
C ALA A 11 -29.22 -42.98 -26.11
N PRO A 12 -29.27 -44.04 -25.31
CA PRO A 12 -28.57 -44.09 -23.99
C PRO A 12 -27.14 -44.62 -24.13
N PHE A 13 -26.20 -43.95 -23.45
CA PHE A 13 -24.85 -44.53 -23.22
C PHE A 13 -24.84 -45.30 -21.90
N ARG A 14 -24.43 -46.53 -21.99
CA ARG A 14 -24.25 -47.50 -20.92
C ARG A 14 -23.03 -47.14 -20.05
N GLY A 15 -23.13 -47.56 -18.79
CA GLY A 15 -22.22 -47.34 -17.69
C GLY A 15 -20.77 -47.77 -17.92
N GLY A 16 -19.87 -47.03 -17.34
CA GLY A 16 -18.50 -47.37 -17.05
C GLY A 16 -18.23 -47.26 -15.56
N GLN A 17 -17.62 -48.27 -15.01
CA GLN A 17 -17.36 -48.47 -13.58
C GLN A 17 -16.49 -47.34 -12.95
N PRO A 18 -16.58 -47.11 -11.63
CA PRO A 18 -15.76 -46.10 -10.96
C PRO A 18 -14.33 -46.63 -10.79
N LEU A 19 -13.38 -45.88 -11.32
CA LEU A 19 -11.95 -46.06 -11.04
C LEU A 19 -11.64 -45.61 -9.62
N GLY A 20 -10.85 -46.41 -8.95
CA GLY A 20 -10.54 -46.36 -7.54
C GLY A 20 -10.00 -45.04 -7.02
N SER A 21 -10.44 -44.74 -5.81
CA SER A 21 -9.90 -43.71 -4.95
C SER A 21 -8.43 -43.99 -4.63
N THR A 22 -7.51 -43.25 -5.28
CA THR A 22 -6.16 -43.12 -4.74
C THR A 22 -6.21 -42.11 -3.60
N SER A 23 -6.11 -42.64 -2.39
CA SER A 23 -5.84 -41.88 -1.18
C SER A 23 -4.53 -41.08 -1.35
N GLY A 24 -4.66 -39.81 -1.72
CA GLY A 24 -3.57 -38.85 -1.64
C GLY A 24 -3.13 -38.74 -0.19
N SER A 25 -1.95 -39.27 0.12
CA SER A 25 -1.30 -39.10 1.40
C SER A 25 -1.22 -37.62 1.72
N ARG A 26 -2.00 -37.18 2.71
CA ARG A 26 -1.76 -35.93 3.44
C ARG A 26 -0.33 -36.03 3.96
N ARG A 27 0.59 -35.30 3.33
CA ARG A 27 1.90 -35.04 3.93
C ARG A 27 1.62 -34.36 5.25
N ALA A 28 1.89 -35.08 6.35
CA ALA A 28 2.01 -34.49 7.66
C ALA A 28 2.99 -33.34 7.55
N HIS A 29 2.51 -32.11 7.76
CA HIS A 29 3.39 -30.97 7.87
C HIS A 29 4.28 -31.20 9.08
N ASP A 30 5.56 -31.32 8.80
CA ASP A 30 6.64 -31.29 9.77
C ASP A 30 6.48 -29.99 10.58
N ALA A 31 6.03 -30.09 11.82
CA ALA A 31 5.86 -28.98 12.76
C ALA A 31 7.22 -28.58 13.37
N GLY A 32 8.22 -28.40 12.51
CA GLY A 32 9.36 -27.56 12.82
C GLY A 32 8.85 -26.12 12.86
N THR A 33 9.09 -25.41 13.93
CA THR A 33 8.67 -24.04 14.24
C THR A 33 9.05 -23.09 13.09
N ARG A 34 8.22 -23.04 12.04
CA ARG A 34 8.39 -22.07 10.94
C ARG A 34 8.11 -20.70 11.54
N MET A 35 9.15 -19.87 11.61
CA MET A 35 8.98 -18.49 12.09
C MET A 35 7.92 -17.80 11.23
N GLN A 36 6.85 -17.33 11.88
CA GLN A 36 5.80 -16.57 11.23
C GLN A 36 6.38 -15.24 10.71
N PRO A 37 6.04 -14.81 9.49
CA PRO A 37 6.52 -13.55 8.94
C PRO A 37 6.10 -12.34 9.79
N ASP A 38 7.06 -11.46 10.07
CA ASP A 38 6.89 -10.20 10.78
C ASP A 38 7.86 -9.13 10.22
N LEU A 39 7.93 -7.96 10.84
CA LEU A 39 8.90 -6.92 10.45
C LEU A 39 10.34 -7.47 10.50
N ARG A 40 10.70 -8.23 11.54
CA ARG A 40 12.07 -8.72 11.75
C ARG A 40 12.51 -9.72 10.70
N THR A 41 11.62 -10.59 10.26
CA THR A 41 11.90 -11.51 9.15
C THR A 41 12.11 -10.77 7.84
N SER A 42 11.38 -9.66 7.62
CA SER A 42 11.58 -8.79 6.47
C SER A 42 12.93 -8.07 6.54
N LEU A 43 13.32 -7.57 7.71
CA LEU A 43 14.63 -6.93 7.91
C LEU A 43 15.78 -7.92 7.69
N ALA A 44 15.68 -9.15 8.20
CA ALA A 44 16.67 -10.19 7.99
C ALA A 44 16.82 -10.55 6.49
N LEU A 45 15.69 -10.62 5.77
CA LEU A 45 15.69 -10.83 4.32
C LEU A 45 16.40 -9.69 3.58
N LEU A 46 16.07 -8.43 3.90
CA LEU A 46 16.69 -7.26 3.27
C LEU A 46 18.20 -7.21 3.58
N GLU A 47 18.59 -7.51 4.81
CA GLU A 47 20.01 -7.58 5.22
C GLU A 47 20.78 -8.65 4.44
N SER A 48 20.23 -9.85 4.30
CA SER A 48 20.83 -10.94 3.54
C SER A 48 21.05 -10.61 2.05
N ARG A 49 20.33 -9.60 1.54
CA ARG A 49 20.42 -9.11 0.16
C ARG A 49 21.23 -7.83 0.04
N GLY A 50 21.87 -7.33 1.12
CA GLY A 50 22.60 -6.06 1.13
C GLY A 50 21.69 -4.83 0.94
N LEU A 51 20.40 -4.96 1.27
CA LEU A 51 19.37 -3.92 1.09
C LEU A 51 18.98 -3.24 2.40
N LEU A 52 19.65 -3.51 3.51
CA LEU A 52 19.46 -2.87 4.81
C LEU A 52 20.71 -2.10 5.22
N LEU A 53 20.60 -0.80 5.40
CA LEU A 53 21.62 0.03 6.01
C LEU A 53 21.45 0.03 7.52
N ARG A 54 22.54 -0.20 8.29
CA ARG A 54 22.55 -0.07 9.76
C ARG A 54 23.34 1.14 10.17
N ILE A 55 22.72 2.05 10.89
CA ILE A 55 23.36 3.26 11.44
C ILE A 55 23.52 3.07 12.95
N ARG A 56 24.78 2.93 13.39
CA ARG A 56 25.13 2.74 14.81
C ARG A 56 25.48 4.05 15.51
N HIS A 57 25.82 5.07 14.72
CA HIS A 57 26.09 6.40 15.27
C HIS A 57 24.78 7.02 15.79
N PRO A 58 24.77 7.71 16.94
CA PRO A 58 23.59 8.37 17.46
C PRO A 58 22.99 9.37 16.45
N VAL A 59 21.69 9.27 16.18
CA VAL A 59 20.97 10.11 15.22
C VAL A 59 19.84 10.85 15.93
N ASP A 60 19.74 12.15 15.70
CA ASP A 60 18.64 12.98 16.23
C ASP A 60 17.38 12.78 15.40
N PRO A 61 16.25 12.34 16.01
CA PRO A 61 15.00 12.09 15.31
C PRO A 61 14.30 13.38 14.85
N ARG A 62 14.72 14.55 15.30
CA ARG A 62 14.13 15.84 14.94
C ARG A 62 14.83 16.52 13.78
N THR A 63 16.13 16.30 13.61
CA THR A 63 16.96 17.11 12.70
C THR A 63 17.76 16.30 11.69
N GLN A 64 17.93 14.99 11.89
CA GLN A 64 18.83 14.17 11.07
C GLN A 64 18.15 12.95 10.45
N LEU A 65 17.26 12.28 11.21
CA LEU A 65 16.74 10.97 10.84
C LEU A 65 16.00 11.00 9.51
N ALA A 66 15.11 11.98 9.29
CA ALA A 66 14.33 12.07 8.04
C ALA A 66 15.23 12.32 6.80
N ALA A 67 16.30 13.12 6.95
CA ALA A 67 17.26 13.32 5.85
C ALA A 67 18.00 12.05 5.48
N LEU A 68 18.40 11.23 6.48
CA LEU A 68 19.06 9.94 6.24
C LEU A 68 18.09 8.90 5.64
N ILE A 69 16.81 8.94 5.99
CA ILE A 69 15.78 8.14 5.32
C ILE A 69 15.76 8.47 3.83
N THR A 70 15.73 9.75 3.47
CA THR A 70 15.73 10.18 2.05
C THR A 70 17.00 9.75 1.31
N GLU A 71 18.18 9.76 1.96
CA GLU A 71 19.40 9.25 1.35
C GLU A 71 19.39 7.73 1.15
N ALA A 72 18.85 6.98 2.11
CA ALA A 72 18.69 5.53 1.97
C ALA A 72 17.70 5.18 0.82
N GLU A 73 16.63 5.94 0.68
CA GLU A 73 15.68 5.79 -0.42
C GLU A 73 16.35 5.95 -1.79
N ARG A 74 17.19 6.98 -1.98
CA ARG A 74 17.92 7.18 -3.25
C ARG A 74 18.84 6.01 -3.59
N ARG A 75 19.28 5.24 -2.60
CA ARG A 75 20.05 4.01 -2.78
C ARG A 75 19.18 2.77 -2.96
N GLY A 76 17.85 2.89 -2.86
CA GLY A 76 16.92 1.78 -2.90
C GLY A 76 17.09 0.80 -1.73
N GLN A 77 17.39 1.31 -0.52
CA GLN A 77 17.69 0.51 0.67
C GLN A 77 16.77 0.90 1.83
N ALA A 78 16.41 -0.08 2.65
CA ALA A 78 15.87 0.13 3.99
C ALA A 78 16.97 0.64 4.93
N ILE A 79 16.57 1.30 6.03
CA ILE A 79 17.50 1.86 6.99
C ILE A 79 17.06 1.58 8.42
N LEU A 80 17.97 1.06 9.25
CA LEU A 80 17.79 0.82 10.68
C LEU A 80 18.75 1.69 11.49
N PHE A 81 18.20 2.56 12.30
CA PHE A 81 18.91 3.38 13.27
C PHE A 81 18.97 2.64 14.60
N GLU A 82 20.12 2.04 14.92
CA GLU A 82 20.32 1.29 16.16
C GLU A 82 20.47 2.20 17.38
N SER A 83 20.87 3.45 17.21
CA SER A 83 21.04 4.46 18.25
C SER A 83 20.31 5.74 17.88
N VAL A 84 19.31 6.11 18.67
CA VAL A 84 18.51 7.34 18.49
C VAL A 84 18.72 8.21 19.74
N VAL A 85 19.08 9.48 19.52
CA VAL A 85 19.38 10.41 20.62
C VAL A 85 18.16 10.52 21.55
N SER A 86 18.40 10.35 22.85
CA SER A 86 17.40 10.38 23.93
C SER A 86 16.42 9.19 23.97
N PHE A 87 16.60 8.18 23.14
CA PHE A 87 15.73 6.99 23.12
C PHE A 87 16.55 5.70 23.17
N THR A 88 15.98 4.69 23.80
CA THR A 88 16.57 3.33 23.84
C THR A 88 16.03 2.41 22.73
N MET A 89 14.96 2.83 22.06
CA MET A 89 14.29 2.07 21.02
C MET A 89 14.89 2.42 19.66
N PRO A 90 15.32 1.43 18.85
CA PRO A 90 15.77 1.65 17.49
C PRO A 90 14.62 2.08 16.59
N VAL A 91 14.96 2.74 15.46
CA VAL A 91 13.99 3.18 14.45
C VAL A 91 14.33 2.56 13.11
N VAL A 92 13.30 2.12 12.38
CA VAL A 92 13.43 1.58 11.02
C VAL A 92 12.52 2.32 10.04
N ALA A 93 13.00 2.51 8.81
CA ALA A 93 12.24 3.09 7.72
C ALA A 93 12.64 2.49 6.35
N ASN A 94 11.88 2.79 5.32
CA ASN A 94 12.07 2.33 3.94
C ASN A 94 12.05 0.79 3.79
N VAL A 95 11.36 0.07 4.67
CA VAL A 95 11.28 -1.40 4.61
C VAL A 95 10.66 -1.86 3.28
N VAL A 96 9.70 -1.09 2.78
CA VAL A 96 9.08 -1.29 1.46
C VAL A 96 9.33 -0.10 0.54
N GLY A 97 10.49 0.54 0.66
CA GLY A 97 10.90 1.72 -0.07
C GLY A 97 11.03 1.47 -1.58
N GLY A 98 9.89 1.49 -2.27
CA GLY A 98 9.77 1.26 -3.70
C GLY A 98 9.36 -0.17 -4.07
N ARG A 99 8.97 -0.31 -5.33
CA ARG A 99 8.41 -1.54 -5.91
C ARG A 99 9.27 -2.78 -5.67
N ARG A 100 10.61 -2.63 -5.78
CA ARG A 100 11.55 -3.75 -5.61
C ARG A 100 11.55 -4.31 -4.18
N LEU A 101 11.62 -3.44 -3.16
CA LEU A 101 11.64 -3.87 -1.77
C LEU A 101 10.29 -4.46 -1.36
N LEU A 102 9.18 -3.82 -1.77
CA LEU A 102 7.84 -4.34 -1.52
C LEU A 102 7.65 -5.74 -2.13
N ALA A 103 8.02 -5.93 -3.39
CA ALA A 103 7.93 -7.22 -4.07
C ALA A 103 8.75 -8.30 -3.35
N LEU A 104 10.00 -7.98 -2.99
CA LEU A 104 10.88 -8.89 -2.27
C LEU A 104 10.29 -9.33 -0.92
N CYS A 105 9.78 -8.37 -0.13
CA CYS A 105 9.16 -8.66 1.17
C CYS A 105 7.85 -9.45 1.05
N LEU A 106 7.13 -9.35 -0.08
CA LEU A 106 5.93 -10.15 -0.37
C LEU A 106 6.26 -11.52 -1.02
N GLY A 107 7.54 -11.82 -1.26
CA GLY A 107 7.97 -13.03 -1.95
C GLY A 107 7.50 -13.08 -3.41
N ILE A 108 7.49 -11.93 -4.08
CA ILE A 108 7.01 -11.76 -5.46
C ILE A 108 8.17 -11.23 -6.31
N GLU A 109 8.30 -11.73 -7.55
CA GLU A 109 9.21 -11.12 -8.51
C GLU A 109 8.76 -9.69 -8.86
N PRO A 110 9.65 -8.68 -8.88
CA PRO A 110 9.27 -7.28 -9.11
C PRO A 110 8.42 -7.04 -10.37
N ALA A 111 8.71 -7.75 -11.46
CA ALA A 111 7.94 -7.67 -12.71
C ALA A 111 6.53 -8.27 -12.60
N ALA A 112 6.28 -9.14 -11.63
CA ALA A 112 4.99 -9.77 -11.39
C ALA A 112 4.16 -9.09 -10.29
N LEU A 113 4.71 -8.07 -9.62
CA LEU A 113 4.13 -7.50 -8.40
C LEU A 113 2.65 -7.13 -8.57
N VAL A 114 2.31 -6.32 -9.55
CA VAL A 114 0.94 -5.82 -9.74
C VAL A 114 -0.04 -6.94 -10.09
N ARG A 115 0.36 -7.87 -10.96
CA ARG A 115 -0.48 -9.00 -11.35
C ARG A 115 -0.72 -9.95 -10.19
N THR A 116 0.34 -10.33 -9.48
CA THR A 116 0.23 -11.22 -8.31
C THR A 116 -0.53 -10.55 -7.18
N PHE A 117 -0.34 -9.24 -6.97
CA PHE A 117 -1.14 -8.48 -6.00
C PHE A 117 -2.62 -8.52 -6.37
N LEU A 118 -2.98 -8.28 -7.64
CA LEU A 118 -4.35 -8.36 -8.12
C LEU A 118 -4.95 -9.76 -7.90
N GLU A 119 -4.22 -10.81 -8.25
CA GLU A 119 -4.65 -12.20 -8.09
C GLU A 119 -4.92 -12.53 -6.62
N ARG A 120 -3.95 -12.26 -5.74
CA ARG A 120 -4.08 -12.51 -4.30
C ARG A 120 -5.16 -11.63 -3.65
N SER A 121 -5.38 -10.41 -4.14
CA SER A 121 -6.39 -9.50 -3.59
C SER A 121 -7.84 -9.91 -3.90
N ARG A 122 -8.06 -10.92 -4.71
CA ARG A 122 -9.41 -11.49 -4.98
C ARG A 122 -9.87 -12.44 -3.88
N GLU A 123 -8.95 -12.88 -3.06
CA GLU A 123 -9.22 -13.81 -1.96
C GLU A 123 -9.06 -13.13 -0.61
N ARG A 124 -9.58 -13.75 0.43
CA ARG A 124 -9.37 -13.39 1.84
C ARG A 124 -8.97 -14.64 2.59
N ILE A 125 -7.90 -14.55 3.39
CA ILE A 125 -7.54 -15.58 4.34
C ILE A 125 -7.82 -15.02 5.73
N SER A 126 -8.85 -15.55 6.37
CA SER A 126 -9.28 -15.09 7.70
C SER A 126 -8.15 -15.21 8.72
N PRO A 127 -7.91 -14.18 9.53
CA PRO A 127 -6.93 -14.24 10.60
C PRO A 127 -7.34 -15.23 11.69
N VAL A 128 -6.37 -15.62 12.51
CA VAL A 128 -6.57 -16.51 13.66
C VAL A 128 -6.18 -15.80 14.96
N ILE A 129 -6.96 -16.01 16.03
CA ILE A 129 -6.65 -15.44 17.34
C ILE A 129 -5.69 -16.35 18.07
N VAL A 130 -4.62 -15.77 18.63
CA VAL A 130 -3.64 -16.49 19.46
C VAL A 130 -3.69 -16.03 20.92
N GLY A 131 -3.34 -16.90 21.85
CA GLY A 131 -3.38 -16.61 23.29
C GLY A 131 -2.15 -15.84 23.79
N GLU A 132 -0.99 -16.09 23.19
CA GLU A 132 0.27 -15.43 23.53
C GLU A 132 0.77 -14.66 22.32
N ALA A 133 1.20 -13.41 22.53
CA ALA A 133 1.61 -12.51 21.45
C ALA A 133 2.90 -11.77 21.82
N PRO A 134 3.92 -11.79 20.95
CA PRO A 134 5.16 -11.01 21.16
C PRO A 134 4.91 -9.53 21.45
N VAL A 135 3.91 -8.93 20.82
CA VAL A 135 3.55 -7.53 21.04
C VAL A 135 3.04 -7.22 22.45
N GLN A 136 2.77 -8.23 23.27
CA GLN A 136 2.29 -8.09 24.65
C GLN A 136 3.32 -8.51 25.71
N GLU A 137 4.61 -8.66 25.35
CA GLU A 137 5.68 -8.96 26.32
C GLU A 137 5.85 -7.87 27.38
N VAL A 138 5.55 -6.61 27.05
CA VAL A 138 5.52 -5.47 27.96
C VAL A 138 4.17 -4.78 27.83
N VAL A 139 3.52 -4.56 28.97
CA VAL A 139 2.21 -3.89 29.06
C VAL A 139 2.31 -2.69 29.99
N GLU A 140 2.07 -1.50 29.45
CA GLU A 140 2.08 -0.22 30.16
C GLU A 140 0.66 0.38 30.12
N THR A 141 0.02 0.56 31.30
CA THR A 141 -1.36 1.07 31.41
C THR A 141 -1.45 2.21 32.43
N GLY A 142 -2.48 3.04 32.32
CA GLY A 142 -2.74 4.14 33.26
C GLY A 142 -1.56 5.12 33.35
N ALA A 143 -1.08 5.43 34.53
CA ALA A 143 0.02 6.39 34.75
C ALA A 143 1.38 5.96 34.12
N ARG A 144 1.50 4.72 33.63
CA ARG A 144 2.71 4.25 32.97
C ARG A 144 2.73 4.56 31.46
N VAL A 145 1.61 4.96 30.90
CA VAL A 145 1.51 5.38 29.49
C VAL A 145 2.30 6.68 29.30
N ASP A 146 3.30 6.65 28.45
CA ASP A 146 4.05 7.86 28.08
C ASP A 146 4.54 7.77 26.62
N LEU A 147 3.76 8.34 25.71
CA LEU A 147 4.06 8.41 24.28
C LEU A 147 5.37 9.15 23.95
N ARG A 148 5.84 10.02 24.85
CA ARG A 148 7.10 10.76 24.69
C ARG A 148 8.32 9.85 24.77
N ARG A 149 8.15 8.61 25.21
CA ARG A 149 9.20 7.57 25.23
C ARG A 149 9.36 6.86 23.89
N LEU A 150 8.44 7.08 22.95
CA LEU A 150 8.54 6.57 21.58
C LEU A 150 9.40 7.54 20.74
N PRO A 151 10.34 7.04 19.92
CA PRO A 151 11.20 7.87 19.08
C PRO A 151 10.45 8.40 17.85
N LEU A 152 9.40 9.19 18.07
CA LEU A 152 8.63 9.80 17.01
C LEU A 152 9.46 10.84 16.26
N VAL A 153 9.28 10.93 14.95
CA VAL A 153 10.14 11.66 14.03
C VAL A 153 9.48 12.96 13.57
N VAL A 154 10.28 14.01 13.43
CA VAL A 154 9.93 15.20 12.63
C VAL A 154 10.41 14.93 11.21
N HIS A 155 9.48 14.80 10.26
CA HIS A 155 9.79 14.36 8.90
C HIS A 155 10.11 15.52 7.95
N SER A 156 9.51 16.68 8.16
CA SER A 156 9.69 17.86 7.31
C SER A 156 9.94 19.11 8.13
N GLU A 157 10.70 20.06 7.58
CA GLU A 157 11.18 21.26 8.29
C GLU A 157 10.08 22.08 8.96
N LYS A 158 8.87 22.12 8.38
CA LYS A 158 7.74 22.90 8.90
C LYS A 158 6.72 22.05 9.63
N ASP A 159 6.99 20.77 9.89
CA ASP A 159 6.08 19.97 10.69
C ASP A 159 5.95 20.56 12.09
N ALA A 160 4.72 20.60 12.62
CA ALA A 160 4.42 21.20 13.93
C ALA A 160 5.08 20.48 15.11
N GLY A 161 5.55 19.25 14.90
CA GLY A 161 6.19 18.42 15.91
C GLY A 161 6.47 17.03 15.40
N PRO A 162 6.81 16.08 16.30
CA PRO A 162 7.01 14.68 15.92
C PRO A 162 5.69 13.98 15.62
N TYR A 163 5.73 13.11 14.59
CA TYR A 163 4.59 12.35 14.09
C TYR A 163 4.82 10.85 14.13
N LEU A 164 3.76 10.10 14.41
CA LEU A 164 3.64 8.68 14.13
C LEU A 164 2.98 8.54 12.75
N THR A 165 3.68 7.91 11.82
CA THR A 165 3.29 7.87 10.40
C THR A 165 3.09 6.46 9.85
N ALA A 166 3.74 5.44 10.44
CA ALA A 166 3.67 4.05 9.99
C ALA A 166 2.71 3.18 10.84
N GLY A 167 1.80 3.81 11.59
CA GLY A 167 0.82 3.09 12.42
C GLY A 167 -0.41 2.68 11.59
N LEU A 168 -0.79 1.41 11.70
CA LEU A 168 -2.07 0.89 11.22
C LEU A 168 -3.14 1.12 12.29
N VAL A 169 -4.08 2.00 12.02
CA VAL A 169 -5.22 2.26 12.91
C VAL A 169 -6.30 1.23 12.64
N ILE A 170 -6.63 0.47 13.66
CA ILE A 170 -7.64 -0.58 13.66
C ILE A 170 -8.83 -0.08 14.47
N ALA A 171 -10.03 -0.15 13.90
CA ALA A 171 -11.29 0.18 14.54
C ALA A 171 -12.38 -0.78 14.07
N GLN A 172 -13.52 -0.78 14.76
CA GLN A 172 -14.70 -1.50 14.34
C GLN A 172 -15.87 -0.56 14.12
N ASP A 173 -16.70 -0.87 13.13
CA ASP A 173 -17.96 -0.19 12.91
C ASP A 173 -18.88 -0.43 14.11
N PRO A 174 -19.29 0.63 14.84
CA PRO A 174 -20.08 0.48 16.06
C PRO A 174 -21.47 -0.16 15.83
N GLU A 175 -21.96 -0.17 14.61
CA GLU A 175 -23.25 -0.77 14.26
C GLU A 175 -23.14 -2.23 13.80
N THR A 176 -22.06 -2.57 13.10
CA THR A 176 -21.92 -3.90 12.45
C THR A 176 -20.82 -4.76 13.02
N GLY A 177 -19.92 -4.20 13.86
CA GLY A 177 -18.75 -4.87 14.39
C GLY A 177 -17.67 -5.18 13.35
N ARG A 178 -17.83 -4.71 12.10
CA ARG A 178 -16.87 -4.96 11.03
C ARG A 178 -15.61 -4.13 11.21
N ARG A 179 -14.46 -4.78 11.06
CA ARG A 179 -13.15 -4.15 11.20
C ARG A 179 -12.84 -3.23 10.02
N ASN A 180 -12.10 -2.17 10.28
CA ASN A 180 -11.42 -1.33 9.31
C ASN A 180 -9.98 -1.12 9.75
N VAL A 181 -9.04 -1.20 8.82
CA VAL A 181 -7.62 -0.92 9.05
C VAL A 181 -7.14 0.12 8.04
N SER A 182 -6.50 1.19 8.54
CA SER A 182 -6.05 2.27 7.67
C SER A 182 -4.83 3.00 8.22
N PHE A 183 -4.08 3.67 7.33
CA PHE A 183 -3.05 4.61 7.73
C PHE A 183 -3.65 5.97 8.06
N ASN A 184 -3.30 6.48 9.25
CA ASN A 184 -3.62 7.84 9.65
C ASN A 184 -2.41 8.43 10.36
N ARG A 185 -1.93 9.58 9.89
CA ARG A 185 -0.86 10.28 10.61
C ARG A 185 -1.36 10.77 11.97
N MET A 186 -0.48 10.73 12.97
CA MET A 186 -0.79 11.15 14.32
C MET A 186 0.32 12.06 14.87
N MET A 187 -0.05 13.27 15.33
CA MET A 187 0.88 14.23 15.93
C MET A 187 0.95 14.03 17.45
N LEU A 188 2.16 13.95 18.00
CA LEU A 188 2.34 13.90 19.46
C LEU A 188 1.83 15.19 20.12
N ARG A 189 0.96 15.06 21.13
CA ARG A 189 0.42 16.17 21.90
C ARG A 189 0.84 16.16 23.37
N GLY A 190 0.97 14.99 23.94
CA GLY A 190 1.26 14.84 25.38
C GLY A 190 1.78 13.46 25.71
N SER A 191 1.67 13.10 26.98
CA SER A 191 2.07 11.78 27.47
C SER A 191 1.16 10.66 26.95
N ASP A 192 -0.12 10.97 26.75
CA ASP A 192 -1.17 10.01 26.44
C ASP A 192 -2.12 10.47 25.32
N GLU A 193 -1.81 11.58 24.64
CA GLU A 193 -2.66 12.10 23.56
C GLU A 193 -1.90 12.29 22.25
N LEU A 194 -2.59 11.92 21.16
CA LEU A 194 -2.18 12.15 19.76
C LEU A 194 -3.27 12.92 19.03
N GLY A 195 -2.88 13.89 18.22
CA GLY A 195 -3.79 14.46 17.22
C GLY A 195 -3.87 13.52 16.01
N ILE A 196 -5.03 12.97 15.70
CA ILE A 196 -5.21 12.03 14.60
C ILE A 196 -5.95 12.66 13.42
N ARG A 197 -5.36 12.52 12.22
CA ARG A 197 -5.99 13.02 10.99
C ARG A 197 -6.95 11.97 10.42
N MET A 198 -8.24 12.27 10.46
CA MET A 198 -9.29 11.50 9.80
C MET A 198 -10.02 12.41 8.80
N MET A 199 -10.11 11.98 7.56
CA MET A 199 -10.76 12.76 6.49
C MET A 199 -12.07 12.09 6.09
N ALA A 200 -13.16 12.84 6.03
CA ALA A 200 -14.30 12.41 5.25
C ALA A 200 -13.91 12.44 3.73
N PRO A 201 -14.24 11.43 2.91
CA PRO A 201 -15.10 10.27 3.19
C PRO A 201 -14.33 8.97 3.54
N GLN A 202 -13.16 9.03 4.19
CA GLN A 202 -12.43 7.82 4.60
C GLN A 202 -13.26 6.99 5.57
N GLN A 203 -13.12 5.65 5.51
CA GLN A 203 -13.91 4.73 6.32
C GLN A 203 -13.76 5.00 7.82
N LEU A 204 -12.54 5.18 8.33
CA LEU A 204 -12.32 5.51 9.75
C LEU A 204 -13.07 6.79 10.18
N GLY A 205 -13.12 7.80 9.31
CA GLY A 205 -13.92 9.01 9.55
C GLY A 205 -15.42 8.72 9.66
N GLN A 206 -15.94 7.84 8.81
CA GLN A 206 -17.33 7.40 8.87
C GLN A 206 -17.66 6.63 10.15
N LEU A 207 -16.74 5.74 10.60
CA LEU A 207 -16.90 5.00 11.86
C LEU A 207 -16.91 5.96 13.06
N TYR A 208 -16.00 6.95 13.05
CA TYR A 208 -15.98 7.99 14.06
C TYR A 208 -17.30 8.79 14.08
N ASP A 209 -17.79 9.22 12.92
CA ASP A 209 -19.02 10.01 12.85
C ASP A 209 -20.24 9.22 13.36
N LYS A 210 -20.30 7.90 13.13
CA LYS A 210 -21.33 7.01 13.70
C LYS A 210 -21.24 6.92 15.23
N ALA A 211 -20.03 6.72 15.78
CA ALA A 211 -19.83 6.67 17.23
C ALA A 211 -20.17 8.03 17.88
N ALA A 212 -19.67 9.12 17.31
CA ALA A 212 -19.89 10.48 17.82
C ALA A 212 -21.37 10.89 17.77
N ALA A 213 -22.12 10.47 16.76
CA ALA A 213 -23.56 10.70 16.68
C ALA A 213 -24.35 10.04 17.83
N GLN A 214 -23.80 8.96 18.41
CA GLN A 214 -24.34 8.29 19.59
C GLN A 214 -23.79 8.84 20.92
N GLY A 215 -22.91 9.87 20.86
CA GLY A 215 -22.26 10.46 22.03
C GLY A 215 -21.09 9.62 22.57
N HIS A 216 -20.60 8.64 21.81
CA HIS A 216 -19.54 7.74 22.22
C HIS A 216 -18.21 8.08 21.55
N ALA A 217 -17.09 7.88 22.26
CA ALA A 217 -15.77 7.81 21.66
C ALA A 217 -15.64 6.56 20.80
N LEU A 218 -14.78 6.60 19.77
CA LEU A 218 -14.49 5.45 18.93
C LEU A 218 -13.27 4.70 19.48
N PRO A 219 -13.40 3.45 19.98
CA PRO A 219 -12.26 2.64 20.36
C PRO A 219 -11.36 2.37 19.15
N VAL A 220 -10.05 2.49 19.34
CA VAL A 220 -9.05 2.23 18.30
C VAL A 220 -7.81 1.56 18.90
N ALA A 221 -7.12 0.77 18.06
CA ALA A 221 -5.78 0.28 18.34
C ALA A 221 -4.86 0.69 17.18
N VAL A 222 -3.62 1.06 17.49
CA VAL A 222 -2.63 1.48 16.49
C VAL A 222 -1.45 0.51 16.52
N ALA A 223 -1.33 -0.34 15.51
CA ALA A 223 -0.24 -1.30 15.38
C ALA A 223 0.93 -0.68 14.61
N ILE A 224 2.14 -0.77 15.16
CA ILE A 224 3.38 -0.20 14.62
C ILE A 224 4.41 -1.31 14.48
N GLY A 225 5.22 -1.29 13.41
CA GLY A 225 6.20 -2.33 13.17
C GLY A 225 5.58 -3.61 12.63
N ASN A 226 4.80 -3.44 11.58
CA ASN A 226 4.02 -4.49 10.93
C ASN A 226 4.79 -5.16 9.78
N HIS A 227 4.41 -6.39 9.44
CA HIS A 227 4.90 -7.04 8.23
C HIS A 227 4.44 -6.26 6.96
N PRO A 228 5.26 -6.18 5.89
CA PRO A 228 4.92 -5.49 4.64
C PRO A 228 3.55 -5.84 4.03
N ALA A 229 3.07 -7.06 4.17
CA ALA A 229 1.74 -7.44 3.70
C ALA A 229 0.60 -6.74 4.47
N GLU A 230 0.79 -6.52 5.78
CA GLU A 230 -0.16 -5.79 6.62
C GLU A 230 -0.17 -4.30 6.25
N LEU A 231 1.02 -3.73 5.99
CA LEU A 231 1.14 -2.36 5.49
C LEU A 231 0.45 -2.20 4.13
N ALA A 232 0.70 -3.12 3.18
CA ALA A 232 0.09 -3.09 1.85
C ALA A 232 -1.44 -3.26 1.90
N ALA A 233 -1.94 -4.12 2.80
CA ALA A 233 -3.36 -4.29 3.03
C ALA A 233 -4.02 -3.04 3.63
N GLY A 234 -3.43 -2.44 4.66
CA GLY A 234 -3.92 -1.21 5.29
C GLY A 234 -3.85 0.04 4.38
N ALA A 235 -2.99 0.02 3.34
CA ALA A 235 -2.93 1.05 2.30
C ALA A 235 -3.94 0.82 1.16
N THR A 236 -4.60 -0.35 1.13
CA THR A 236 -5.56 -0.72 0.09
C THR A 236 -6.95 -0.24 0.46
N THR A 237 -7.62 0.48 -0.44
CA THR A 237 -9.01 0.85 -0.25
C THR A 237 -9.90 -0.31 -0.66
N LEU A 238 -10.50 -0.99 0.31
CA LEU A 238 -11.47 -2.05 0.13
C LEU A 238 -12.91 -1.51 0.18
N PRO A 239 -13.91 -2.26 -0.32
CA PRO A 239 -15.31 -1.98 -0.06
C PRO A 239 -15.60 -1.93 1.45
N LEU A 240 -16.55 -1.09 1.86
CA LEU A 240 -16.93 -0.98 3.26
C LEU A 240 -17.38 -2.34 3.82
N GLY A 241 -16.73 -2.76 4.90
CA GLY A 241 -16.98 -4.03 5.58
C GLY A 241 -16.26 -5.24 5.02
N ASP A 242 -15.33 -5.04 4.10
CA ASP A 242 -14.30 -6.04 3.75
C ASP A 242 -13.13 -5.92 4.76
N ASP A 243 -12.40 -7.00 5.02
CA ASP A 243 -11.37 -7.05 6.08
C ASP A 243 -9.96 -6.92 5.48
N GLU A 244 -9.28 -5.82 5.78
CA GLU A 244 -7.90 -5.59 5.37
C GLU A 244 -6.93 -6.63 5.97
N LEU A 245 -7.19 -7.16 7.18
CA LEU A 245 -6.34 -8.21 7.75
C LEU A 245 -6.55 -9.55 7.06
N GLY A 246 -7.74 -9.81 6.51
CA GLY A 246 -7.98 -10.92 5.62
C GLY A 246 -7.24 -10.78 4.29
N LEU A 247 -7.13 -9.56 3.76
CA LEU A 247 -6.29 -9.27 2.60
C LEU A 247 -4.81 -9.47 2.93
N ALA A 248 -4.33 -9.02 4.10
CA ALA A 248 -2.95 -9.26 4.53
C ALA A 248 -2.61 -10.75 4.55
N GLY A 249 -3.55 -11.59 5.05
CA GLY A 249 -3.43 -13.05 5.00
C GLY A 249 -3.31 -13.58 3.57
N ALA A 250 -4.14 -13.08 2.65
CA ALA A 250 -4.08 -13.47 1.23
C ALA A 250 -2.77 -13.05 0.56
N LEU A 251 -2.26 -11.84 0.85
CA LEU A 251 -0.97 -11.36 0.34
C LEU A 251 0.21 -12.22 0.85
N ARG A 252 0.11 -12.77 2.06
CA ARG A 252 1.10 -13.68 2.66
C ARG A 252 0.91 -15.14 2.23
N ALA A 253 -0.26 -15.49 1.70
CA ALA A 253 -0.73 -16.86 1.47
C ALA A 253 -0.80 -17.72 2.74
N GLU A 254 -1.02 -17.11 3.90
CA GLU A 254 -1.21 -17.78 5.20
C GLU A 254 -2.01 -16.88 6.17
N PRO A 255 -2.73 -17.47 7.16
CA PRO A 255 -3.47 -16.68 8.14
C PRO A 255 -2.58 -15.73 8.93
N LEU A 256 -3.07 -14.52 9.21
CA LEU A 256 -2.45 -13.59 10.13
C LEU A 256 -2.82 -13.95 11.56
N GLU A 257 -1.83 -14.00 12.45
CA GLU A 257 -2.05 -14.18 13.90
C GLU A 257 -2.45 -12.84 14.53
N LEU A 258 -3.58 -12.82 15.24
CA LEU A 258 -4.06 -11.66 15.98
C LEU A 258 -4.10 -11.95 17.49
N ALA A 259 -3.85 -10.92 18.29
CA ALA A 259 -4.03 -10.92 19.74
C ALA A 259 -5.18 -9.97 20.11
N LYS A 260 -5.93 -10.31 21.17
CA LYS A 260 -6.89 -9.37 21.75
C LYS A 260 -6.14 -8.25 22.46
N CYS A 261 -6.62 -7.02 22.28
CA CYS A 261 -6.14 -5.88 23.06
C CYS A 261 -6.41 -6.05 24.56
N VAL A 262 -5.66 -5.31 25.37
CA VAL A 262 -5.73 -5.38 26.84
C VAL A 262 -6.83 -4.47 27.39
N THR A 263 -7.07 -3.32 26.76
CA THR A 263 -7.96 -2.27 27.28
C THR A 263 -9.15 -1.93 26.39
N VAL A 264 -9.14 -2.36 25.14
CA VAL A 264 -10.24 -2.15 24.18
C VAL A 264 -10.65 -3.49 23.57
N ASP A 265 -11.91 -3.63 23.17
CA ASP A 265 -12.42 -4.87 22.54
C ASP A 265 -12.09 -4.90 21.04
N LEU A 266 -10.79 -4.95 20.74
CA LEU A 266 -10.24 -5.01 19.40
C LEU A 266 -9.17 -6.11 19.31
N GLU A 267 -8.83 -6.50 18.08
CA GLU A 267 -7.77 -7.47 17.81
C GLU A 267 -6.72 -6.81 16.91
N VAL A 268 -5.45 -7.10 17.21
CA VAL A 268 -4.28 -6.49 16.58
C VAL A 268 -3.30 -7.55 16.09
N PRO A 269 -2.44 -7.28 15.10
CA PRO A 269 -1.38 -8.20 14.70
C PRO A 269 -0.52 -8.61 15.90
N ALA A 270 -0.52 -9.90 16.21
CA ALA A 270 0.18 -10.45 17.38
C ALA A 270 1.70 -10.24 17.34
N ARG A 271 2.25 -10.04 16.13
CA ARG A 271 3.68 -9.90 15.88
C ARG A 271 4.11 -8.47 15.53
N ALA A 272 3.23 -7.49 15.68
CA ALA A 272 3.62 -6.08 15.64
C ALA A 272 4.72 -5.78 16.67
N GLU A 273 5.44 -4.72 16.52
CA GLU A 273 6.47 -4.30 17.48
C GLU A 273 5.87 -3.55 18.65
N ILE A 274 4.87 -2.67 18.39
CA ILE A 274 4.20 -1.83 19.38
C ILE A 274 2.72 -1.73 19.02
N VAL A 275 1.85 -1.69 20.03
CA VAL A 275 0.43 -1.34 19.88
C VAL A 275 0.07 -0.25 20.88
N LEU A 276 -0.61 0.77 20.41
CA LEU A 276 -1.26 1.78 21.24
C LEU A 276 -2.75 1.49 21.26
N GLU A 277 -3.33 1.35 22.44
CA GLU A 277 -4.76 1.10 22.63
C GLU A 277 -5.42 2.33 23.24
N GLY A 278 -6.55 2.75 22.70
CA GLY A 278 -7.23 3.94 23.20
C GLY A 278 -8.54 4.23 22.47
N GLU A 279 -8.92 5.50 22.48
CA GLU A 279 -10.17 5.95 21.87
C GLU A 279 -10.04 7.33 21.24
N VAL A 280 -10.71 7.54 20.12
CA VAL A 280 -10.86 8.87 19.52
C VAL A 280 -12.03 9.57 20.19
N LEU A 281 -11.73 10.67 20.89
CA LEU A 281 -12.69 11.38 21.75
C LEU A 281 -13.84 12.00 20.94
N ALA A 282 -15.08 11.75 21.38
CA ALA A 282 -16.26 12.30 20.72
C ALA A 282 -16.31 13.82 20.85
N GLY A 283 -16.51 14.53 19.74
CA GLY A 283 -16.70 15.99 19.71
C GLY A 283 -15.44 16.81 20.02
N VAL A 284 -14.29 16.19 20.32
CA VAL A 284 -13.03 16.88 20.61
C VAL A 284 -12.20 17.03 19.34
N ALA A 285 -11.83 18.27 19.04
CA ALA A 285 -10.94 18.59 17.93
C ALA A 285 -9.97 19.69 18.34
N GLU A 286 -8.70 19.54 17.97
CA GLU A 286 -7.61 20.40 18.38
C GLU A 286 -6.75 20.79 17.17
N PRO A 287 -6.05 21.94 17.16
CA PRO A 287 -5.16 22.30 16.08
C PRO A 287 -4.07 21.26 15.86
N GLU A 288 -3.84 20.87 14.60
CA GLU A 288 -2.78 19.95 14.17
C GLU A 288 -2.19 20.46 12.85
N GLY A 289 -0.88 20.36 12.73
CA GLY A 289 -0.13 20.85 11.57
C GLY A 289 0.59 22.18 11.86
N PRO A 290 1.34 22.72 10.86
CA PRO A 290 1.46 22.21 9.50
C PRO A 290 2.14 20.84 9.42
N TYR A 291 1.94 20.12 8.31
CA TYR A 291 2.49 18.79 8.06
C TYR A 291 2.86 18.60 6.60
N GLY A 292 4.07 18.08 6.32
CA GLY A 292 4.50 17.70 4.98
C GLY A 292 3.78 16.45 4.51
N ASP A 293 2.90 16.59 3.50
CA ASP A 293 2.01 15.52 3.01
C ASP A 293 2.62 14.74 1.83
N PHE A 294 2.02 13.60 1.48
CA PHE A 294 2.47 12.76 0.38
C PHE A 294 2.47 13.46 -0.99
N MET A 295 1.75 14.58 -1.12
CA MET A 295 1.79 15.45 -2.31
C MET A 295 3.03 16.33 -2.40
N GLN A 296 3.98 16.21 -1.46
CA GLN A 296 5.16 17.08 -1.30
C GLN A 296 4.81 18.55 -1.00
N PHE A 297 3.58 18.80 -0.53
CA PHE A 297 3.13 20.12 -0.07
C PHE A 297 2.79 20.07 1.43
N TYR A 298 2.87 21.23 2.09
CA TYR A 298 2.43 21.33 3.47
C TYR A 298 0.91 21.46 3.56
N ILE A 299 0.32 20.62 4.39
CA ILE A 299 -1.06 20.81 4.84
C ILE A 299 -1.04 21.88 5.94
N PRO A 300 -1.89 22.94 5.84
CA PRO A 300 -1.96 23.97 6.86
C PRO A 300 -2.51 23.43 8.18
N VAL A 301 -2.38 24.24 9.24
CA VAL A 301 -3.01 23.95 10.53
C VAL A 301 -4.51 23.74 10.36
N MET A 302 -5.02 22.66 10.90
CA MET A 302 -6.44 22.30 10.84
C MET A 302 -6.87 21.72 12.18
N ALA A 303 -8.16 21.84 12.51
CA ALA A 303 -8.73 21.10 13.64
C ALA A 303 -8.82 19.61 13.28
N ASN A 304 -8.14 18.77 14.05
CA ASN A 304 -8.16 17.32 13.92
C ASN A 304 -8.60 16.66 15.23
N ARG A 305 -9.02 15.40 15.15
CA ARG A 305 -9.52 14.65 16.30
C ARG A 305 -8.39 14.32 17.27
N VAL A 306 -8.75 14.05 18.52
CA VAL A 306 -7.81 13.65 19.57
C VAL A 306 -8.00 12.18 19.87
N LEU A 307 -6.92 11.42 19.79
CA LEU A 307 -6.81 10.04 20.25
C LEU A 307 -6.18 10.05 21.64
N ARG A 308 -6.89 9.53 22.64
CA ARG A 308 -6.37 9.28 23.99
C ARG A 308 -5.94 7.83 24.11
N VAL A 309 -4.72 7.60 24.57
CA VAL A 309 -4.09 6.28 24.68
C VAL A 309 -4.20 5.80 26.13
N HIS A 310 -4.74 4.61 26.33
CA HIS A 310 -4.96 3.96 27.62
C HIS A 310 -3.92 2.90 27.95
N ALA A 311 -3.35 2.29 26.91
CA ALA A 311 -2.28 1.29 27.05
C ALA A 311 -1.28 1.38 25.91
N ILE A 312 -0.03 1.03 26.20
CA ILE A 312 1.03 0.74 25.26
C ILE A 312 1.46 -0.70 25.51
N THR A 313 1.27 -1.58 24.53
CA THR A 313 1.84 -2.92 24.57
C THR A 313 2.96 -3.01 23.54
N ARG A 314 4.01 -3.78 23.82
CA ARG A 314 5.15 -3.86 22.93
C ARG A 314 6.02 -5.09 23.18
N ARG A 315 6.83 -5.44 22.20
CA ARG A 315 7.96 -6.34 22.40
C ARG A 315 8.96 -5.71 23.38
N ARG A 316 9.72 -6.52 24.08
CA ARG A 316 10.73 -6.02 25.04
C ARG A 316 11.82 -5.20 24.37
N ASP A 317 12.27 -5.65 23.21
CA ASP A 317 13.27 -5.04 22.36
C ASP A 317 12.63 -4.42 21.10
N ALA A 318 11.49 -3.75 21.25
CA ALA A 318 10.67 -3.23 20.16
C ALA A 318 11.46 -2.29 19.23
N ILE A 319 11.14 -2.35 17.95
CA ILE A 319 11.64 -1.48 16.88
C ILE A 319 10.52 -0.52 16.47
N HIS A 320 10.76 0.78 16.55
CA HIS A 320 9.80 1.76 16.04
C HIS A 320 9.91 1.87 14.52
N GLN A 321 8.83 1.57 13.81
CA GLN A 321 8.75 1.82 12.37
C GLN A 321 8.21 3.22 12.12
N THR A 322 8.87 3.98 11.25
CA THR A 322 8.41 5.28 10.76
C THR A 322 8.39 5.30 9.24
N MET A 323 7.59 6.17 8.65
CA MET A 323 7.44 6.33 7.20
C MET A 323 7.44 7.81 6.86
N HIS A 324 8.26 8.23 5.90
CA HIS A 324 8.28 9.61 5.43
C HIS A 324 7.21 9.78 4.32
N ALA A 325 6.19 10.58 4.58
CA ALA A 325 5.09 10.79 3.67
C ALA A 325 5.57 11.31 2.29
N GLY A 326 5.04 10.73 1.22
CA GLY A 326 5.37 11.09 -0.16
C GLY A 326 6.73 10.59 -0.67
N GLN A 327 7.48 9.85 0.14
CA GLN A 327 8.70 9.16 -0.30
C GLN A 327 8.35 7.77 -0.87
N ALA A 328 9.37 7.02 -1.33
CA ALA A 328 9.17 5.77 -2.06
C ALA A 328 8.40 4.70 -1.27
N GLU A 329 8.56 4.62 0.06
CA GLU A 329 7.84 3.67 0.90
C GLU A 329 6.33 3.94 0.91
N ASP A 330 5.94 5.18 1.19
CA ASP A 330 4.54 5.62 1.19
C ASP A 330 3.93 5.49 -0.22
N THR A 331 4.66 5.96 -1.24
CA THR A 331 4.20 5.90 -2.63
C THR A 331 4.02 4.46 -3.11
N ALA A 332 4.92 3.53 -2.80
CA ALA A 332 4.83 2.13 -3.22
C ALA A 332 3.59 1.44 -2.61
N LEU A 333 3.32 1.66 -1.33
CA LEU A 333 2.14 1.13 -0.65
C LEU A 333 0.85 1.69 -1.24
N LEU A 334 0.82 3.00 -1.50
CA LEU A 334 -0.33 3.66 -2.13
C LEU A 334 -0.53 3.24 -3.59
N ALA A 335 0.54 2.98 -4.33
CA ALA A 335 0.49 2.68 -5.76
C ALA A 335 0.03 1.25 -6.05
N VAL A 336 0.60 0.23 -5.39
CA VAL A 336 0.43 -1.17 -5.79
C VAL A 336 -1.03 -1.61 -5.90
N SER A 337 -1.87 -1.24 -4.94
CA SER A 337 -3.30 -1.58 -4.96
C SER A 337 -4.05 -0.83 -6.06
N ARG A 338 -3.68 0.40 -6.34
CA ARG A 338 -4.28 1.23 -7.40
C ARG A 338 -3.85 0.80 -8.79
N GLU A 339 -2.59 0.41 -8.96
CA GLU A 339 -2.07 -0.21 -10.18
C GLU A 339 -2.81 -1.52 -10.49
N ALA A 340 -3.04 -2.36 -9.48
CA ALA A 340 -3.82 -3.59 -9.61
C ALA A 340 -5.27 -3.30 -10.04
N GLN A 341 -5.90 -2.31 -9.44
CA GLN A 341 -7.26 -1.90 -9.79
C GLN A 341 -7.33 -1.26 -11.19
N LEU A 342 -6.32 -0.51 -11.61
CA LEU A 342 -6.23 0.02 -12.97
C LEU A 342 -6.04 -1.12 -13.97
N LEU A 343 -5.13 -2.05 -13.70
CA LEU A 343 -4.90 -3.23 -14.53
C LEU A 343 -6.21 -4.00 -14.77
N GLU A 344 -6.96 -4.30 -13.71
CA GLU A 344 -8.24 -5.00 -13.80
C GLU A 344 -9.27 -4.24 -14.66
N ALA A 345 -9.45 -2.94 -14.40
CA ALA A 345 -10.41 -2.12 -15.14
C ALA A 345 -10.06 -1.99 -16.62
N ILE A 346 -8.77 -1.88 -16.94
CA ILE A 346 -8.32 -1.76 -18.33
C ILE A 346 -8.42 -3.11 -19.04
N GLN A 347 -8.07 -4.22 -18.39
CA GLN A 347 -8.26 -5.57 -18.92
C GLN A 347 -9.73 -5.88 -19.22
N ALA A 348 -10.67 -5.34 -18.43
CA ALA A 348 -12.09 -5.48 -18.67
C ALA A 348 -12.56 -4.84 -20.00
N THR A 349 -11.80 -3.89 -20.57
CA THR A 349 -12.05 -3.36 -21.93
C THR A 349 -11.59 -4.31 -23.03
N GLY A 350 -10.94 -5.40 -22.67
CA GLY A 350 -10.31 -6.35 -23.59
C GLY A 350 -8.90 -5.94 -24.02
N ALA A 351 -8.32 -4.84 -23.53
CA ALA A 351 -6.97 -4.40 -23.91
C ALA A 351 -5.90 -5.39 -23.41
N ASP A 352 -4.88 -5.63 -24.25
CA ASP A 352 -3.71 -6.44 -23.90
C ASP A 352 -2.69 -5.59 -23.13
N VAL A 353 -2.90 -5.47 -21.82
CA VAL A 353 -2.08 -4.66 -20.91
C VAL A 353 -0.81 -5.43 -20.53
N ARG A 354 0.33 -4.81 -20.75
CA ARG A 354 1.66 -5.35 -20.40
C ARG A 354 2.10 -4.94 -19.02
N GLU A 355 2.02 -3.65 -18.72
CA GLU A 355 2.42 -3.11 -17.43
C GLU A 355 1.59 -1.85 -17.10
N VAL A 356 1.39 -1.59 -15.82
CA VAL A 356 0.79 -0.38 -15.27
C VAL A 356 1.72 0.16 -14.20
N SER A 357 2.00 1.46 -14.24
CA SER A 357 2.81 2.16 -13.25
C SER A 357 2.14 3.45 -12.81
N LEU A 358 2.07 3.67 -11.51
CA LEU A 358 1.79 4.98 -10.90
C LEU A 358 3.12 5.56 -10.42
N GLY A 359 3.59 6.59 -11.08
CA GLY A 359 4.86 7.22 -10.71
C GLY A 359 5.17 8.45 -11.56
N PRO A 360 5.99 9.35 -11.04
CA PRO A 360 6.59 9.42 -9.70
C PRO A 360 5.62 9.85 -8.60
N THR A 361 4.36 10.03 -8.91
CA THR A 361 3.27 10.38 -7.97
C THR A 361 2.05 9.56 -8.28
N ILE A 362 1.22 9.25 -7.28
CA ILE A 362 -0.03 8.52 -7.47
C ILE A 362 -1.08 9.28 -8.33
N LEU A 363 -0.80 10.50 -8.74
CA LEU A 363 -1.68 11.30 -9.63
C LEU A 363 -1.32 11.14 -11.12
N ALA A 364 -0.25 10.41 -11.43
CA ALA A 364 0.18 10.13 -12.79
C ALA A 364 0.28 8.63 -13.02
N ALA A 365 -0.13 8.16 -14.21
CA ALA A 365 0.00 6.77 -14.62
C ALA A 365 0.62 6.64 -16.00
N ALA A 366 1.40 5.57 -16.18
CA ALA A 366 1.86 5.09 -17.47
C ALA A 366 1.37 3.65 -17.68
N ILE A 367 0.88 3.34 -18.87
CA ILE A 367 0.26 2.06 -19.20
C ILE A 367 0.86 1.55 -20.51
N ALA A 368 1.56 0.44 -20.45
CA ALA A 368 2.06 -0.25 -21.63
C ALA A 368 1.03 -1.26 -22.15
N ILE A 369 0.73 -1.19 -23.44
CA ILE A 369 -0.22 -2.11 -24.09
C ILE A 369 0.40 -2.70 -25.37
N ARG A 370 -0.12 -3.86 -25.78
CA ARG A 370 0.00 -4.30 -27.17
C ARG A 370 -1.23 -3.81 -27.93
N LYS A 371 -1.05 -2.71 -28.67
CA LYS A 371 -2.14 -2.09 -29.43
C LYS A 371 -2.63 -3.00 -30.56
N ARG A 372 -3.94 -3.18 -30.67
CA ARG A 372 -4.61 -4.06 -31.67
C ARG A 372 -5.36 -3.29 -32.75
N PHE A 373 -5.84 -2.09 -32.43
CA PHE A 373 -6.55 -1.20 -33.37
C PHE A 373 -6.31 0.27 -33.03
N GLU A 374 -6.48 1.15 -34.04
CA GLU A 374 -6.39 2.58 -33.80
C GLU A 374 -7.54 3.06 -32.91
N GLY A 375 -7.24 3.94 -31.96
CA GLY A 375 -8.20 4.42 -30.95
C GLY A 375 -8.25 3.57 -29.65
N GLU A 376 -7.68 2.34 -29.62
CA GLU A 376 -7.59 1.55 -28.38
C GLU A 376 -6.89 2.30 -27.25
N PRO A 377 -5.79 3.06 -27.46
CA PRO A 377 -5.16 3.84 -26.41
C PRO A 377 -6.13 4.83 -25.74
N LYS A 378 -7.04 5.43 -26.49
CA LYS A 378 -8.03 6.34 -25.92
C LYS A 378 -9.10 5.63 -25.10
N GLN A 379 -9.48 4.41 -25.46
CA GLN A 379 -10.35 3.58 -24.61
C GLN A 379 -9.67 3.21 -23.28
N VAL A 380 -8.38 2.87 -23.32
CA VAL A 380 -7.54 2.62 -22.13
C VAL A 380 -7.48 3.88 -21.25
N LEU A 381 -7.23 5.05 -21.81
CA LEU A 381 -7.23 6.32 -21.07
C LEU A 381 -8.58 6.60 -20.41
N ALA A 382 -9.70 6.39 -21.12
CA ALA A 382 -11.04 6.60 -20.60
C ALA A 382 -11.32 5.63 -19.41
N ALA A 383 -10.96 4.35 -19.54
CA ALA A 383 -11.10 3.37 -18.47
C ALA A 383 -10.25 3.73 -17.25
N ALA A 384 -9.00 4.15 -17.45
CA ALA A 384 -8.11 4.56 -16.38
C ALA A 384 -8.66 5.76 -15.59
N PHE A 385 -9.11 6.81 -16.27
CA PHE A 385 -9.71 7.99 -15.64
C PHE A 385 -11.04 7.69 -14.95
N GLY A 386 -11.85 6.79 -15.50
CA GLY A 386 -13.10 6.35 -14.90
C GLY A 386 -12.87 5.53 -13.63
N ARG A 387 -11.83 4.68 -13.62
CA ARG A 387 -11.51 3.82 -12.46
C ARG A 387 -10.84 4.58 -11.32
N TYR A 388 -9.88 5.46 -11.62
CA TYR A 388 -9.09 6.15 -10.62
C TYR A 388 -9.29 7.68 -10.70
N ARG A 389 -10.24 8.18 -9.92
CA ARG A 389 -10.66 9.60 -9.96
C ARG A 389 -9.55 10.60 -9.63
N TRP A 390 -8.51 10.21 -8.88
CA TRP A 390 -7.40 11.11 -8.53
C TRP A 390 -6.39 11.30 -9.67
N LEU A 391 -6.41 10.41 -10.65
CA LEU A 391 -5.50 10.47 -11.78
C LEU A 391 -5.69 11.77 -12.58
N LYS A 392 -4.62 12.54 -12.72
CA LYS A 392 -4.57 13.80 -13.49
C LYS A 392 -3.92 13.62 -14.85
N LEU A 393 -2.84 12.85 -14.90
CA LEU A 393 -2.07 12.57 -16.10
C LEU A 393 -2.03 11.06 -16.35
N CYS A 394 -2.29 10.65 -17.59
CA CYS A 394 -2.17 9.26 -17.99
C CYS A 394 -1.54 9.16 -19.38
N VAL A 395 -0.53 8.31 -19.51
CA VAL A 395 0.15 8.05 -20.78
C VAL A 395 -0.02 6.59 -21.16
N VAL A 396 -0.41 6.34 -22.41
CA VAL A 396 -0.45 4.99 -22.97
C VAL A 396 0.67 4.86 -23.99
N VAL A 397 1.47 3.81 -23.85
CA VAL A 397 2.64 3.48 -24.68
C VAL A 397 2.59 2.06 -25.21
N ASP A 398 3.45 1.73 -26.15
CA ASP A 398 3.62 0.35 -26.63
C ASP A 398 4.45 -0.50 -25.65
N GLU A 399 4.37 -1.82 -25.81
CA GLU A 399 5.03 -2.82 -24.96
C GLU A 399 6.56 -2.78 -24.94
N ASP A 400 7.21 -2.04 -25.82
CA ASP A 400 8.67 -1.87 -25.86
C ASP A 400 9.19 -0.70 -25.01
N VAL A 401 8.30 0.06 -24.39
CA VAL A 401 8.60 1.18 -23.49
C VAL A 401 8.54 0.72 -22.05
N ASP A 402 9.59 0.98 -21.28
CA ASP A 402 9.62 0.71 -19.84
C ASP A 402 8.88 1.83 -19.10
N VAL A 403 7.65 1.54 -18.65
CA VAL A 403 6.82 2.50 -17.89
C VAL A 403 7.32 2.76 -16.47
N LEU A 404 8.31 2.02 -15.99
CA LEU A 404 8.98 2.26 -14.71
C LEU A 404 10.19 3.19 -14.86
N ASP A 405 10.70 3.37 -16.09
CA ASP A 405 11.76 4.33 -16.39
C ASP A 405 11.17 5.64 -16.91
N VAL A 406 11.26 6.68 -16.08
CA VAL A 406 10.75 8.03 -16.42
C VAL A 406 11.44 8.59 -17.68
N ALA A 407 12.72 8.32 -17.90
CA ALA A 407 13.43 8.79 -19.09
C ALA A 407 12.91 8.09 -20.36
N ASP A 408 12.64 6.80 -20.30
CA ASP A 408 12.07 6.04 -21.40
C ASP A 408 10.63 6.51 -21.73
N LEU A 409 9.84 6.78 -20.69
CA LEU A 409 8.49 7.32 -20.83
C LEU A 409 8.51 8.71 -21.51
N TRP A 410 9.38 9.63 -21.07
CA TRP A 410 9.53 10.94 -21.69
C TRP A 410 9.98 10.84 -23.15
N TRP A 411 10.91 9.93 -23.45
CA TRP A 411 11.33 9.66 -24.80
C TRP A 411 10.14 9.22 -25.69
N ALA A 412 9.32 8.27 -25.20
CA ALA A 412 8.14 7.82 -25.94
C ALA A 412 7.12 8.94 -26.18
N ILE A 413 6.84 9.75 -25.15
CA ILE A 413 5.96 10.93 -25.29
C ILE A 413 6.47 11.88 -26.38
N ALA A 414 7.75 12.23 -26.32
CA ALA A 414 8.33 13.22 -27.23
C ALA A 414 8.42 12.73 -28.68
N THR A 415 8.61 11.43 -28.91
CA THR A 415 8.90 10.87 -30.24
C THR A 415 7.71 10.20 -30.91
N ARG A 416 6.73 9.71 -30.14
CA ARG A 416 5.61 8.91 -30.66
C ARG A 416 4.24 9.61 -30.55
N SER A 417 4.07 10.54 -29.58
CA SER A 417 2.77 11.17 -29.41
C SER A 417 2.44 12.16 -30.52
N ARG A 418 1.19 12.15 -30.95
CA ARG A 418 0.62 13.18 -31.84
C ARG A 418 -0.14 14.17 -30.95
N LEU A 419 0.54 15.26 -30.54
CA LEU A 419 0.03 16.21 -29.57
C LEU A 419 -1.27 16.92 -29.95
N GLY A 420 -1.72 16.80 -31.19
CA GLY A 420 -3.07 17.23 -31.61
C GLY A 420 -4.10 16.15 -31.39
N SER A 421 -4.07 15.12 -32.23
CA SER A 421 -5.07 14.03 -32.22
C SER A 421 -4.85 12.97 -31.12
N GLY A 422 -3.63 12.84 -30.60
CA GLY A 422 -3.27 11.87 -29.55
C GLY A 422 -3.65 12.30 -28.14
N LEU A 423 -4.06 13.55 -27.93
CA LEU A 423 -4.49 14.02 -26.61
C LEU A 423 -5.95 13.66 -26.32
N MET A 424 -6.22 13.34 -25.05
CA MET A 424 -7.55 13.31 -24.45
C MET A 424 -7.56 14.34 -23.33
N HIS A 425 -8.44 15.32 -23.42
CA HIS A 425 -8.61 16.36 -22.41
C HIS A 425 -10.02 16.28 -21.84
N LEU A 426 -10.12 16.01 -20.54
CA LEU A 426 -11.39 16.00 -19.81
C LEU A 426 -11.39 17.19 -18.86
N THR A 427 -12.37 18.06 -19.00
CA THR A 427 -12.54 19.24 -18.14
C THR A 427 -13.65 19.02 -17.14
N ASP A 428 -13.60 19.74 -16.02
CA ASP A 428 -14.63 19.76 -15.00
C ASP A 428 -14.97 18.38 -14.43
N VAL A 429 -13.94 17.57 -14.17
CA VAL A 429 -14.06 16.24 -13.59
C VAL A 429 -13.48 16.21 -12.18
N ALA A 430 -14.03 15.30 -11.35
CA ALA A 430 -13.55 15.12 -9.98
C ALA A 430 -12.07 14.71 -9.96
N GLY A 431 -11.30 15.43 -9.16
CA GLY A 431 -9.87 15.20 -8.93
C GLY A 431 -9.55 14.78 -7.50
N PHE A 432 -8.31 15.00 -7.12
CA PHE A 432 -7.84 14.75 -5.76
C PHE A 432 -8.36 15.86 -4.81
N PRO A 433 -8.97 15.51 -3.66
CA PRO A 433 -9.64 16.50 -2.79
C PRO A 433 -8.73 17.58 -2.20
N ARG A 434 -7.42 17.34 -2.16
CA ARG A 434 -6.41 18.29 -1.67
C ARG A 434 -5.55 18.88 -2.79
N ASP A 435 -6.01 18.77 -4.04
CA ASP A 435 -5.35 19.47 -5.14
C ASP A 435 -5.44 20.98 -4.90
N PRO A 436 -4.33 21.73 -4.93
CA PRO A 436 -4.35 23.19 -4.77
C PRO A 436 -5.25 23.92 -5.78
N HIS A 437 -5.52 23.30 -6.93
CA HIS A 437 -6.42 23.82 -7.95
C HIS A 437 -7.90 23.50 -7.74
N GLY A 438 -8.25 22.83 -6.62
CA GLY A 438 -9.61 22.51 -6.24
C GLY A 438 -10.09 21.12 -6.65
N LEU A 439 -11.33 20.80 -6.26
CA LEU A 439 -11.93 19.48 -6.47
C LEU A 439 -12.26 19.17 -7.94
N HIS A 440 -12.57 20.20 -8.72
CA HIS A 440 -12.90 20.10 -10.14
C HIS A 440 -11.66 20.47 -10.96
N THR A 441 -11.01 19.48 -11.53
CA THR A 441 -9.78 19.65 -12.29
C THR A 441 -9.93 19.09 -13.69
N ALA A 442 -8.96 19.39 -14.54
CA ALA A 442 -8.84 18.75 -15.83
C ALA A 442 -7.98 17.49 -15.71
N LYS A 443 -8.21 16.52 -16.60
CA LYS A 443 -7.38 15.34 -16.80
C LYS A 443 -6.81 15.35 -18.21
N VAL A 444 -5.55 14.96 -18.33
CA VAL A 444 -4.87 14.86 -19.63
C VAL A 444 -4.40 13.42 -19.85
N GLY A 445 -4.88 12.83 -20.94
CA GLY A 445 -4.41 11.56 -21.45
C GLY A 445 -3.57 11.76 -22.70
N ILE A 446 -2.48 11.00 -22.84
CA ILE A 446 -1.55 11.05 -23.96
C ILE A 446 -1.48 9.66 -24.59
N ASP A 447 -1.84 9.57 -25.87
CA ASP A 447 -1.54 8.42 -26.72
C ASP A 447 -0.13 8.62 -27.30
N ALA A 448 0.82 7.87 -26.78
CA ALA A 448 2.20 7.80 -27.24
C ALA A 448 2.52 6.43 -27.84
N THR A 449 1.57 5.85 -28.56
CA THR A 449 1.73 4.58 -29.26
C THR A 449 2.07 4.79 -30.74
N ILE A 450 2.78 3.82 -31.32
CA ILE A 450 3.11 3.78 -32.75
C ILE A 450 1.83 3.50 -33.54
N PRO A 451 1.58 4.21 -34.67
CA PRO A 451 0.50 3.85 -35.59
C PRO A 451 0.65 2.42 -36.11
N LEU A 452 -0.47 1.70 -36.22
CA LEU A 452 -0.44 0.32 -36.73
C LEU A 452 0.18 0.27 -38.13
N GLY A 453 0.99 -0.75 -38.37
CA GLY A 453 1.71 -0.93 -39.62
C GLY A 453 2.96 -0.07 -39.80
N GLN A 454 3.29 0.81 -38.87
CA GLN A 454 4.43 1.75 -38.97
C GLN A 454 5.61 1.41 -38.06
N TRP A 455 5.67 0.21 -37.47
CA TRP A 455 6.76 -0.20 -36.55
C TRP A 455 8.15 0.06 -37.11
N ALA A 456 8.40 -0.24 -38.39
CA ALA A 456 9.70 -0.06 -39.00
C ALA A 456 10.23 1.38 -38.98
N GLN A 457 9.32 2.39 -38.94
CA GLN A 457 9.70 3.82 -38.88
C GLN A 457 10.07 4.25 -37.45
N TYR A 458 9.61 3.51 -36.45
CA TYR A 458 9.78 3.82 -35.03
C TYR A 458 10.67 2.79 -34.32
N GLU A 459 11.31 1.88 -35.08
CA GLU A 459 12.17 0.85 -34.50
C GLU A 459 13.34 1.49 -33.75
N ARG A 460 13.47 1.11 -32.46
CA ARG A 460 14.55 1.62 -31.60
C ARG A 460 15.88 1.01 -32.00
N LYS A 461 16.87 1.87 -32.29
CA LYS A 461 18.24 1.39 -32.45
C LYS A 461 18.75 0.77 -31.15
N ARG A 462 19.44 -0.35 -31.27
CA ARG A 462 20.03 -1.06 -30.13
C ARG A 462 21.48 -1.45 -30.48
N PRO A 463 22.40 -1.45 -29.50
CA PRO A 463 23.77 -1.94 -29.75
C PRO A 463 23.75 -3.40 -30.20
N PRO A 464 24.67 -3.81 -31.08
CA PRO A 464 24.84 -5.23 -31.40
C PRO A 464 25.07 -6.04 -30.11
N GLY A 465 24.42 -7.18 -30.01
CA GLY A 465 24.60 -8.05 -28.85
C GLY A 465 23.82 -7.69 -27.59
N HIS A 466 23.03 -6.60 -27.56
CA HIS A 466 22.29 -6.12 -26.39
C HIS A 466 21.43 -7.19 -25.66
N ARG A 467 21.05 -8.28 -26.35
CA ARG A 467 20.28 -9.40 -25.75
C ARG A 467 21.15 -10.51 -25.17
N ARG A 468 22.44 -10.53 -25.46
CA ARG A 468 23.35 -11.65 -25.15
C ARG A 468 24.50 -11.25 -24.24
N VAL A 469 24.92 -9.98 -24.31
CA VAL A 469 26.06 -9.47 -23.55
C VAL A 469 25.58 -8.92 -22.23
N ARG A 470 26.11 -9.45 -21.14
CA ARG A 470 25.88 -8.96 -19.78
C ARG A 470 27.20 -8.46 -19.22
N LEU A 471 27.16 -7.36 -18.47
CA LEU A 471 28.36 -6.78 -17.87
C LEU A 471 29.02 -7.76 -16.89
N GLU A 472 28.20 -8.54 -16.16
CA GLU A 472 28.64 -9.54 -15.19
C GLU A 472 29.51 -10.63 -15.79
N ASP A 473 29.35 -10.91 -17.11
CA ASP A 473 30.17 -11.88 -17.82
C ASP A 473 31.61 -11.38 -18.07
N PHE A 474 31.88 -10.10 -17.77
CA PHE A 474 33.16 -9.43 -18.02
C PHE A 474 33.80 -8.84 -16.75
N LEU A 475 33.14 -8.90 -15.60
CA LEU A 475 33.62 -8.48 -14.29
C LEU A 475 34.10 -9.67 -13.45
#